data_490d12c3a4137ebefd6782de6207a3ee
#
_entry.id   490d12c3a4137ebefd6782de6207a3ee
#
_cell.length_a   1.000
_cell.length_b   1.000
_cell.length_c   1.000
_cell.angle_alpha   90.00
_cell.angle_beta   90.00
_cell.angle_gamma   90.00
#
_symmetry.space_group_name_H-M   'P 1'
#
loop_
_entity.id
_entity.type
_entity.pdbx_description
1 polymer ?
#
loop_
_entity_poly.entity_id
_entity_poly.type
_entity_poly.pdbx_seq_one_letter_code
_entity_poly.pdbx_strand_id
1 'polypeptide(L)' 'MDNDILFSVRNSFYLGAFQAAIAEAADLDMLSEEQKDERDIFVYRSYIELGSYDVRFLILLR' A
#
# COMPACT_ATOMS: atom_id res chain seq x y z
N MET A 1 -8.70 -19.44 10.39
CA MET A 1 -8.15 -18.10 10.59
C MET A 1 -7.45 -17.62 9.34
N ASP A 2 -7.80 -16.49 8.94
CA ASP A 2 -7.23 -15.91 7.76
C ASP A 2 -5.88 -15.27 8.08
N ASN A 3 -4.87 -15.62 7.31
CA ASN A 3 -3.52 -15.08 7.51
C ASN A 3 -3.20 -14.00 6.48
N ASP A 4 -4.23 -13.28 6.08
CA ASP A 4 -4.06 -12.22 5.10
C ASP A 4 -3.35 -11.04 5.75
N ILE A 5 -2.03 -10.99 5.60
CA ILE A 5 -1.25 -9.93 6.23
C ILE A 5 -1.45 -8.59 5.55
N LEU A 6 -2.12 -8.59 4.41
CA LEU A 6 -2.46 -7.34 3.73
C LEU A 6 -3.87 -6.87 4.06
N PHE A 7 -4.55 -7.57 4.97
CA PHE A 7 -5.92 -7.22 5.30
C PHE A 7 -6.04 -5.79 5.81
N SER A 8 -5.16 -5.40 6.74
CA SER A 8 -5.23 -4.06 7.31
C SER A 8 -4.99 -2.99 6.26
N VAL A 9 -4.02 -3.22 5.39
CA VAL A 9 -3.72 -2.27 4.32
C VAL A 9 -4.94 -2.14 3.41
N ARG A 10 -5.48 -3.27 2.99
CA ARG A 10 -6.63 -3.27 2.09
C ARG A 10 -7.83 -2.60 2.73
N ASN A 11 -8.08 -2.92 3.98
CA ASN A 11 -9.21 -2.37 4.71
C ASN A 11 -9.08 -0.85 4.86
N SER A 12 -7.89 -0.39 5.23
CA SER A 12 -7.63 1.04 5.37
C SER A 12 -7.82 1.75 4.05
N PHE A 13 -7.35 1.13 2.96
CA PHE A 13 -7.49 1.72 1.64
C PHE A 13 -8.97 1.92 1.29
N TYR A 14 -9.78 0.88 1.50
CA TYR A 14 -11.19 0.95 1.12
C TYR A 14 -11.99 1.87 2.02
N LEU A 15 -11.51 2.10 3.23
CA LEU A 15 -12.16 3.06 4.13
C LEU A 15 -11.76 4.50 3.84
N GLY A 16 -10.83 4.70 2.93
CA GLY A 16 -10.37 6.03 2.61
C GLY A 16 -9.27 6.55 3.52
N ALA A 17 -8.78 5.70 4.42
CA ALA A 17 -7.69 6.07 5.33
C ALA A 17 -6.36 5.79 4.64
N PHE A 18 -6.04 6.61 3.65
CA PHE A 18 -4.91 6.31 2.76
C PHE A 18 -3.57 6.44 3.47
N GLN A 19 -3.44 7.42 4.35
CA GLN A 19 -2.18 7.56 5.09
C GLN A 19 -1.96 6.37 6.02
N ALA A 20 -3.03 5.87 6.62
CA ALA A 20 -2.93 4.69 7.46
C ALA A 20 -2.56 3.47 6.63
N ALA A 21 -3.12 3.36 5.43
CA ALA A 21 -2.80 2.25 4.55
C ALA A 21 -1.31 2.26 4.20
N ILE A 22 -0.77 3.43 3.89
CA ILE A 22 0.64 3.54 3.55
C ILE A 22 1.51 3.18 4.75
N ALA A 23 1.16 3.66 5.93
CA ALA A 23 1.93 3.37 7.14
C ALA A 23 1.91 1.89 7.46
N GLU A 24 0.74 1.27 7.32
CA GLU A 24 0.61 -0.16 7.61
C GLU A 24 1.39 -0.97 6.59
N ALA A 25 1.38 -0.56 5.34
CA ALA A 25 2.14 -1.26 4.31
C ALA A 25 3.63 -1.19 4.60
N ALA A 26 4.11 -0.07 5.13
CA ALA A 26 5.52 0.09 5.41
C ALA A 26 6.00 -0.82 6.54
N ASP A 27 5.09 -1.22 7.42
CA ASP A 27 5.45 -2.08 8.55
C ASP A 27 5.48 -3.55 8.19
N LEU A 28 5.03 -3.91 7.01
CA LEU A 28 4.97 -5.32 6.63
C LEU A 28 6.35 -5.80 6.18
N ASP A 29 6.67 -7.02 6.59
CA ASP A 29 7.89 -7.66 6.12
C ASP A 29 7.56 -9.13 5.89
N MET A 30 8.54 -9.88 5.40
CA MET A 30 8.40 -11.31 5.15
C MET A 30 7.26 -11.61 4.18
N LEU A 31 7.09 -10.74 3.19
CA LEU A 31 6.05 -10.92 2.19
C LEU A 31 6.57 -11.78 1.04
N SER A 32 5.66 -12.57 0.47
CA SER A 32 5.97 -13.26 -0.77
C SER A 32 6.05 -12.23 -1.91
N GLU A 33 6.54 -12.66 -3.06
CA GLU A 33 6.64 -11.76 -4.21
C GLU A 33 5.26 -11.23 -4.61
N GLU A 34 4.27 -12.11 -4.60
CA GLU A 34 2.92 -11.68 -4.95
C GLU A 34 2.38 -10.68 -3.94
N GLN A 35 2.67 -10.91 -2.67
CA GLN A 35 2.20 -9.99 -1.63
C GLN A 35 2.90 -8.65 -1.71
N LYS A 36 4.19 -8.65 -2.08
CA LYS A 36 4.91 -7.40 -2.27
C LYS A 36 4.30 -6.59 -3.40
N ASP A 37 3.93 -7.26 -4.48
CA ASP A 37 3.32 -6.57 -5.60
C ASP A 37 1.99 -5.96 -5.20
N GLU A 38 1.18 -6.71 -4.48
CA GLU A 38 -0.13 -6.21 -4.03
C GLU A 38 0.05 -5.04 -3.06
N ARG A 39 1.00 -5.15 -2.14
CA ARG A 39 1.28 -4.06 -1.21
C ARG A 39 1.67 -2.80 -1.95
N ASP A 40 2.54 -2.95 -2.94
CA ASP A 40 3.03 -1.79 -3.69
C ASP A 40 1.91 -1.12 -4.46
N ILE A 41 0.98 -1.91 -4.98
CA ILE A 41 -0.16 -1.36 -5.70
C ILE A 41 -1.02 -0.51 -4.76
N PHE A 42 -1.28 -0.99 -3.55
CA PHE A 42 -2.08 -0.23 -2.60
C PHE A 42 -1.37 1.05 -2.17
N VAL A 43 -0.06 0.99 -1.97
CA VAL A 43 0.71 2.18 -1.62
C VAL A 43 0.64 3.21 -2.75
N TYR A 44 0.86 2.75 -3.96
CA TYR A 44 0.84 3.61 -5.13
C TYR A 44 -0.52 4.30 -5.27
N ARG A 45 -1.59 3.52 -5.18
CA ARG A 45 -2.93 4.07 -5.33
C ARG A 45 -3.29 5.00 -4.18
N SER A 46 -2.80 4.71 -2.98
CA SER A 46 -3.04 5.57 -1.84
C SER A 46 -2.43 6.95 -2.06
N TYR A 47 -1.22 7.01 -2.58
CA TYR A 47 -0.60 8.29 -2.89
C TYR A 47 -1.38 9.05 -3.94
N ILE A 48 -1.91 8.34 -4.94
CA ILE A 48 -2.69 8.98 -5.98
C ILE A 48 -3.97 9.58 -5.38
N GLU A 49 -4.64 8.82 -4.51
CA GLU A 49 -5.88 9.29 -3.91
C GLU A 49 -5.64 10.47 -2.99
N LEU A 50 -4.50 10.52 -2.34
CA LEU A 50 -4.17 11.65 -1.49
C LEU A 50 -3.79 12.89 -2.29
N GLY A 51 -3.54 12.72 -3.57
CA GLY A 51 -3.08 13.83 -4.39
C GLY A 51 -1.67 14.26 -4.06
N SER A 52 -0.92 13.43 -3.36
CA SER A 52 0.42 13.76 -2.88
C SER A 52 1.49 13.10 -3.72
N TYR A 53 1.20 12.87 -4.97
CA TYR A 53 2.16 12.16 -5.81
C TYR A 53 3.00 13.15 -6.61
N ASP A 54 4.18 12.67 -6.93
CA ASP A 54 5.13 13.39 -7.76
C ASP A 54 5.54 12.42 -8.85
N VAL A 55 5.60 12.91 -10.09
CA VAL A 55 5.91 12.03 -11.21
C VAL A 55 7.26 11.34 -11.00
N ARG A 56 8.23 12.08 -10.48
CA ARG A 56 9.55 11.49 -10.24
C ARG A 56 9.48 10.42 -9.17
N PHE A 57 8.66 10.63 -8.17
CA PHE A 57 8.48 9.65 -7.11
C PHE A 57 7.88 8.37 -7.68
N LEU A 58 6.89 8.50 -8.54
CA LEU A 58 6.26 7.35 -9.16
C LEU A 58 7.22 6.57 -10.01
N ILE A 59 8.09 7.28 -10.72
CA ILE A 59 9.11 6.63 -11.53
C ILE A 59 10.06 5.82 -10.66
N LEU A 60 10.43 6.36 -9.51
CA LEU A 60 11.36 5.69 -8.61
C LEU A 60 10.74 4.44 -7.99
N LEU A 61 9.43 4.41 -7.85
CA LEU A 61 8.75 3.25 -7.28
C LEU A 61 8.70 2.07 -8.24
N ARG A 62 8.97 2.31 -9.50
CA ARG A 62 8.94 1.24 -10.51
C ARG A 62 10.26 0.47 -10.55
#